data_b079afade1759496182d921e980fb734
#
_entry.id   b079afade1759496182d921e980fb734
#
_cell.length_a   1.000
_cell.length_b   1.000
_cell.length_c   1.000
_cell.angle_alpha   90.00
_cell.angle_beta   90.00
_cell.angle_gamma   90.00
#
_symmetry.space_group_name_H-M   'P 1'
#
loop_
_entity.id
_entity.type
_entity.pdbx_description
1 polymer ?
#
loop_
_entity_poly.entity_id
_entity_poly.type
_entity_poly.pdbx_seq_one_letter_code
_entity_poly.pdbx_strand_id
1 'polypeptide(L)'
;MAANNCIFSLSGRGLKLESKEEVLSVIKELISEKNIREIYLNGNTLSVEACQILGEVIRTKKDLEVVDFSDIFTGRSAKEIPFALEYLLSGLSSCEKCSTVYLSDNAFGSTASEPLIAFLSRHRPLKHLYLTNNGLGPSAGACVARALEELAEIQSLDPPVHLETLVCGRNRLENASMKAWSACFRAQNKLTHVKMPQNGIQSQGIRILLETGLTACSLLQTLDLQDNTFTLLGAKTLAKMLPKWPHLIELAVSDCLLSRTGGKLLAQALFDNNFMQLKILRLQYNGIDEEGVKILANAIERTLPSIELLELNGNVFSEEDESVEKIRRIFEKREKGVVDDLDDMEELSEMDSSEELSEPENSDDSSKNFDDIEEKKVEFPIKKETGTNISTLLEETHLV
;
A
#
# COMPACT_ATOMS: atom_id res chain seq x y z
N MET A 1 22.99 -31.07 14.71
CA MET A 1 23.09 -29.66 14.31
C MET A 1 21.74 -29.06 14.62
N ALA A 2 21.66 -28.15 15.61
CA ALA A 2 20.42 -27.41 15.86
C ALA A 2 20.09 -26.63 14.58
N ALA A 3 18.85 -26.72 14.11
CA ALA A 3 18.37 -25.86 13.05
C ALA A 3 18.56 -24.42 13.53
N ASN A 4 19.35 -23.61 12.80
CA ASN A 4 19.41 -22.17 13.05
C ASN A 4 18.02 -21.62 12.85
N ASN A 5 17.27 -21.41 13.92
CA ASN A 5 15.92 -20.85 13.86
C ASN A 5 16.08 -19.33 13.68
N CYS A 6 16.07 -18.87 12.42
CA CYS A 6 16.22 -17.44 12.07
C CYS A 6 14.90 -16.67 12.19
N ILE A 7 13.79 -17.34 12.52
CA ILE A 7 12.43 -16.80 12.55
C ILE A 7 11.88 -16.93 13.96
N PHE A 8 11.37 -15.84 14.50
CA PHE A 8 10.57 -15.82 15.72
C PHE A 8 9.13 -15.44 15.39
N SER A 9 8.15 -16.23 15.81
CA SER A 9 6.76 -16.00 15.48
C SER A 9 5.80 -16.25 16.64
N LEU A 10 4.99 -15.24 16.92
CA LEU A 10 3.77 -15.30 17.72
C LEU A 10 2.52 -15.06 16.85
N SER A 11 2.65 -15.10 15.52
CA SER A 11 1.60 -14.74 14.55
C SER A 11 0.29 -15.49 14.83
N GLY A 12 -0.82 -14.75 14.91
CA GLY A 12 -2.18 -15.27 15.02
C GLY A 12 -2.49 -16.01 16.32
N ARG A 13 -1.68 -15.86 17.36
CA ARG A 13 -1.89 -16.59 18.63
C ARG A 13 -2.96 -15.97 19.53
N GLY A 14 -3.46 -14.78 19.19
CA GLY A 14 -4.50 -14.08 19.96
C GLY A 14 -4.08 -13.73 21.39
N LEU A 15 -2.78 -13.58 21.64
CA LEU A 15 -2.24 -13.28 22.97
C LEU A 15 -2.61 -11.86 23.38
N LYS A 16 -2.93 -11.70 24.66
CA LYS A 16 -2.98 -10.39 25.33
C LYS A 16 -1.75 -10.27 26.22
N LEU A 17 -0.80 -9.45 25.83
CA LEU A 17 0.44 -9.23 26.55
C LEU A 17 0.36 -7.89 27.28
N GLU A 18 0.01 -7.93 28.57
CA GLU A 18 -0.24 -6.77 29.41
C GLU A 18 0.96 -6.42 30.30
N SER A 19 1.62 -7.46 30.84
CA SER A 19 2.68 -7.30 31.83
C SER A 19 4.03 -7.81 31.36
N LYS A 20 5.08 -7.41 32.06
CA LYS A 20 6.45 -7.87 31.84
C LYS A 20 6.56 -9.41 31.93
N GLU A 21 5.94 -10.00 32.91
CA GLU A 21 5.99 -11.45 33.15
C GLU A 21 5.37 -12.22 31.99
N GLU A 22 4.21 -11.76 31.46
CA GLU A 22 3.56 -12.40 30.32
C GLU A 22 4.44 -12.31 29.08
N VAL A 23 5.00 -11.14 28.79
CA VAL A 23 5.90 -10.94 27.64
C VAL A 23 7.12 -11.84 27.74
N LEU A 24 7.85 -11.80 28.87
CA LEU A 24 9.05 -12.59 29.07
C LEU A 24 8.79 -14.12 29.00
N SER A 25 7.59 -14.55 29.38
CA SER A 25 7.21 -15.98 29.32
C SER A 25 7.19 -16.49 27.86
N VAL A 26 6.80 -15.64 26.89
CA VAL A 26 6.61 -16.03 25.48
C VAL A 26 7.78 -15.67 24.57
N ILE A 27 8.67 -14.74 24.98
CA ILE A 27 9.79 -14.29 24.15
C ILE A 27 11.16 -14.87 24.55
N LYS A 28 11.22 -15.93 25.36
CA LYS A 28 12.48 -16.54 25.79
C LYS A 28 13.40 -16.90 24.63
N GLU A 29 12.86 -17.52 23.60
CA GLU A 29 13.57 -17.84 22.37
C GLU A 29 14.10 -16.59 21.68
N LEU A 30 13.27 -15.55 21.54
CA LEU A 30 13.68 -14.27 20.95
C LEU A 30 14.84 -13.65 21.74
N ILE A 31 14.86 -13.76 23.06
CA ILE A 31 15.95 -13.24 23.90
C ILE A 31 17.24 -14.01 23.65
N SER A 32 17.17 -15.36 23.67
CA SER A 32 18.36 -16.23 23.61
C SER A 32 19.00 -16.29 22.22
N GLU A 33 18.19 -16.26 21.14
CA GLU A 33 18.67 -16.39 19.79
C GLU A 33 19.22 -15.07 19.25
N LYS A 34 20.48 -15.06 18.81
CA LYS A 34 21.15 -13.85 18.30
C LYS A 34 20.90 -13.60 16.82
N ASN A 35 20.73 -14.65 16.03
CA ASN A 35 20.69 -14.60 14.56
C ASN A 35 19.24 -14.55 14.01
N ILE A 36 18.32 -13.92 14.74
CA ILE A 36 16.94 -13.73 14.28
C ILE A 36 16.95 -12.76 13.08
N ARG A 37 16.34 -13.19 11.98
CA ARG A 37 16.14 -12.40 10.77
C ARG A 37 14.71 -11.92 10.59
N GLU A 38 13.75 -12.66 11.13
CA GLU A 38 12.33 -12.36 10.96
C GLU A 38 11.60 -12.43 12.30
N ILE A 39 10.74 -11.44 12.56
CA ILE A 39 9.89 -11.37 13.76
C ILE A 39 8.45 -11.13 13.32
N TYR A 40 7.55 -12.04 13.71
CA TYR A 40 6.13 -11.95 13.45
C TYR A 40 5.34 -11.86 14.75
N LEU A 41 4.70 -10.72 15.00
CA LEU A 41 3.88 -10.47 16.21
C LEU A 41 2.40 -10.26 15.89
N ASN A 42 2.03 -10.30 14.62
CA ASN A 42 0.71 -9.97 14.11
C ASN A 42 -0.42 -10.82 14.72
N GLY A 43 -1.60 -10.21 14.89
CA GLY A 43 -2.79 -10.88 15.46
C GLY A 43 -2.68 -11.13 16.97
N ASN A 44 -1.99 -10.27 17.70
CA ASN A 44 -1.92 -10.25 19.16
C ASN A 44 -2.27 -8.85 19.67
N THR A 45 -2.43 -8.69 20.98
CA THR A 45 -2.68 -7.38 21.59
C THR A 45 -1.57 -7.04 22.57
N LEU A 46 -0.82 -5.97 22.29
CA LEU A 46 0.35 -5.56 23.05
C LEU A 46 0.06 -4.30 23.87
N SER A 47 0.42 -4.29 25.15
CA SER A 47 0.40 -3.08 25.99
C SER A 47 1.61 -2.19 25.71
N VAL A 48 1.63 -0.99 26.28
CA VAL A 48 2.80 -0.09 26.23
C VAL A 48 4.02 -0.76 26.87
N GLU A 49 3.84 -1.44 28.00
CA GLU A 49 4.92 -2.15 28.70
C GLU A 49 5.45 -3.33 27.85
N ALA A 50 4.55 -4.09 27.21
CA ALA A 50 4.94 -5.14 26.29
C ALA A 50 5.78 -4.62 25.11
N CYS A 51 5.37 -3.51 24.51
CA CYS A 51 6.10 -2.87 23.41
C CYS A 51 7.46 -2.30 23.84
N GLN A 52 7.56 -1.79 25.06
CA GLN A 52 8.84 -1.34 25.62
C GLN A 52 9.85 -2.50 25.71
N ILE A 53 9.46 -3.62 26.30
CA ILE A 53 10.32 -4.81 26.45
C ILE A 53 10.70 -5.38 25.08
N LEU A 54 9.72 -5.52 24.19
CA LEU A 54 9.96 -6.00 22.82
C LEU A 54 10.91 -5.08 22.06
N GLY A 55 10.74 -3.75 22.15
CA GLY A 55 11.62 -2.77 21.52
C GLY A 55 13.07 -2.87 22.00
N GLU A 56 13.28 -3.08 23.31
CA GLU A 56 14.62 -3.30 23.89
C GLU A 56 15.25 -4.61 23.36
N VAL A 57 14.49 -5.67 23.24
CA VAL A 57 14.98 -6.95 22.70
C VAL A 57 15.25 -6.83 21.20
N ILE A 58 14.35 -6.24 20.41
CA ILE A 58 14.49 -6.02 18.97
C ILE A 58 15.76 -5.24 18.66
N ARG A 59 16.08 -4.20 19.43
CA ARG A 59 17.30 -3.38 19.28
C ARG A 59 18.58 -4.23 19.23
N THR A 60 18.58 -5.43 19.85
CA THR A 60 19.73 -6.33 19.88
C THR A 60 19.86 -7.22 18.64
N LYS A 61 18.81 -7.30 17.80
CA LYS A 61 18.74 -8.22 16.65
C LYS A 61 19.35 -7.59 15.40
N LYS A 62 20.68 -7.61 15.31
CA LYS A 62 21.44 -6.92 14.25
C LYS A 62 21.27 -7.55 12.85
N ASP A 63 20.81 -8.78 12.76
CA ASP A 63 20.54 -9.50 11.51
C ASP A 63 19.06 -9.46 11.10
N LEU A 64 18.23 -8.70 11.81
CA LEU A 64 16.80 -8.57 11.53
C LEU A 64 16.57 -7.95 10.16
N GLU A 65 15.79 -8.62 9.33
CA GLU A 65 15.46 -8.25 7.94
C GLU A 65 13.98 -7.93 7.75
N VAL A 66 13.11 -8.64 8.49
CA VAL A 66 11.65 -8.56 8.36
C VAL A 66 10.99 -8.44 9.72
N VAL A 67 10.04 -7.52 9.85
CA VAL A 67 9.14 -7.44 11.01
C VAL A 67 7.70 -7.36 10.57
N ASP A 68 6.82 -8.10 11.26
CA ASP A 68 5.38 -7.98 11.11
C ASP A 68 4.74 -7.59 12.45
N PHE A 69 4.32 -6.33 12.52
CA PHE A 69 3.60 -5.70 13.61
C PHE A 69 2.15 -5.35 13.19
N SER A 70 1.60 -6.08 12.22
CA SER A 70 0.20 -5.88 11.82
C SER A 70 -0.74 -6.37 12.91
N ASP A 71 -1.86 -5.64 13.11
CA ASP A 71 -2.91 -6.01 14.07
C ASP A 71 -2.36 -6.38 15.47
N ILE A 72 -1.58 -5.47 16.06
CA ILE A 72 -1.01 -5.64 17.41
C ILE A 72 -1.62 -4.71 18.45
N PHE A 73 -2.57 -3.85 18.06
CA PHE A 73 -3.20 -2.85 18.94
C PHE A 73 -4.72 -2.97 19.03
N THR A 74 -5.31 -4.08 18.57
CA THR A 74 -6.75 -4.32 18.68
C THR A 74 -7.21 -4.21 20.13
N GLY A 75 -8.21 -3.34 20.40
CA GLY A 75 -8.73 -3.08 21.73
C GLY A 75 -7.89 -2.11 22.59
N ARG A 76 -6.81 -1.55 22.08
CA ARG A 76 -6.03 -0.51 22.74
C ARG A 76 -6.64 0.88 22.54
N SER A 77 -6.46 1.75 23.52
CA SER A 77 -6.89 3.12 23.38
C SER A 77 -6.01 3.92 22.43
N ALA A 78 -6.60 4.89 21.70
CA ALA A 78 -5.85 5.79 20.83
C ALA A 78 -4.77 6.61 21.56
N LYS A 79 -4.84 6.70 22.90
CA LYS A 79 -3.83 7.40 23.70
C LYS A 79 -2.61 6.54 24.00
N GLU A 80 -2.75 5.21 24.02
CA GLU A 80 -1.67 4.27 24.32
C GLU A 80 -0.86 3.94 23.07
N ILE A 81 -1.51 3.84 21.92
CA ILE A 81 -0.90 3.42 20.65
C ILE A 81 0.37 4.23 20.30
N PRO A 82 0.40 5.57 20.39
CA PRO A 82 1.61 6.34 20.07
C PRO A 82 2.83 5.94 20.90
N PHE A 83 2.65 5.75 22.21
CA PHE A 83 3.75 5.36 23.10
C PHE A 83 4.22 3.93 22.84
N ALA A 84 3.29 3.00 22.63
CA ALA A 84 3.60 1.61 22.30
C ALA A 84 4.37 1.52 20.97
N LEU A 85 3.92 2.25 19.96
CA LEU A 85 4.56 2.31 18.65
C LEU A 85 5.95 2.95 18.73
N GLU A 86 6.13 4.01 19.50
CA GLU A 86 7.42 4.68 19.72
C GLU A 86 8.48 3.69 20.24
N TYR A 87 8.14 2.86 21.24
CA TYR A 87 9.08 1.86 21.78
C TYR A 87 9.50 0.84 20.73
N LEU A 88 8.55 0.28 19.98
CA LEU A 88 8.85 -0.72 18.94
C LEU A 88 9.70 -0.13 17.82
N LEU A 89 9.31 1.04 17.29
CA LEU A 89 10.01 1.68 16.17
C LEU A 89 11.39 2.21 16.59
N SER A 90 11.54 2.68 17.83
CA SER A 90 12.85 3.06 18.37
C SER A 90 13.80 1.86 18.44
N GLY A 91 13.30 0.69 18.89
CA GLY A 91 14.07 -0.55 18.86
C GLY A 91 14.49 -0.92 17.43
N LEU A 92 13.54 -0.86 16.50
CA LEU A 92 13.73 -1.20 15.09
C LEU A 92 14.71 -0.27 14.38
N SER A 93 14.77 1.01 14.75
CA SER A 93 15.71 1.99 14.17
C SER A 93 17.18 1.58 14.33
N SER A 94 17.50 0.67 15.24
CA SER A 94 18.84 0.11 15.45
C SER A 94 19.16 -1.11 14.58
N CYS A 95 18.18 -1.58 13.76
CA CYS A 95 18.29 -2.78 12.94
C CYS A 95 18.65 -2.39 11.50
N GLU A 96 19.94 -2.26 11.19
CA GLU A 96 20.44 -1.73 9.92
C GLU A 96 20.17 -2.62 8.69
N LYS A 97 19.69 -3.86 8.90
CA LYS A 97 19.31 -4.78 7.82
C LYS A 97 17.79 -4.89 7.63
N CYS A 98 16.98 -4.32 8.54
CA CYS A 98 15.54 -4.46 8.48
C CYS A 98 14.96 -3.66 7.32
N SER A 99 14.65 -4.35 6.25
CA SER A 99 14.19 -3.77 4.99
C SER A 99 12.69 -3.93 4.74
N THR A 100 12.02 -4.82 5.48
CA THR A 100 10.58 -5.11 5.31
C THR A 100 9.84 -4.88 6.61
N VAL A 101 8.85 -3.98 6.56
CA VAL A 101 8.09 -3.56 7.75
C VAL A 101 6.60 -3.61 7.45
N TYR A 102 5.88 -4.49 8.17
CA TYR A 102 4.43 -4.57 8.14
C TYR A 102 3.87 -3.88 9.37
N LEU A 103 2.98 -2.93 9.14
CA LEU A 103 2.31 -2.11 10.15
C LEU A 103 0.80 -1.98 9.88
N SER A 104 0.24 -2.86 9.05
CA SER A 104 -1.18 -2.81 8.68
C SER A 104 -2.11 -3.08 9.87
N ASP A 105 -3.37 -2.65 9.76
CA ASP A 105 -4.46 -2.99 10.68
C ASP A 105 -4.27 -2.54 12.14
N ASN A 106 -3.60 -1.40 12.37
CA ASN A 106 -3.28 -0.91 13.72
C ASN A 106 -4.13 0.28 14.17
N ALA A 107 -5.00 0.80 13.32
CA ALA A 107 -5.85 1.94 13.63
C ALA A 107 -5.08 3.16 14.19
N PHE A 108 -3.94 3.49 13.61
CA PHE A 108 -3.07 4.58 14.08
C PHE A 108 -3.77 5.93 14.14
N GLY A 109 -4.70 6.19 13.20
CA GLY A 109 -5.36 7.47 13.08
C GLY A 109 -4.35 8.63 12.91
N SER A 110 -4.79 9.84 13.22
CA SER A 110 -3.91 11.00 13.19
C SER A 110 -2.98 11.10 14.40
N THR A 111 -3.28 10.41 15.50
CA THR A 111 -2.58 10.55 16.78
C THR A 111 -1.27 9.76 16.86
N ALA A 112 -1.17 8.63 16.15
CA ALA A 112 0.05 7.81 16.12
C ALA A 112 1.01 8.21 14.99
N SER A 113 0.77 9.34 14.32
CA SER A 113 1.59 9.78 13.20
C SER A 113 3.01 10.20 13.59
N GLU A 114 3.21 10.82 14.75
CA GLU A 114 4.54 11.32 15.17
C GLU A 114 5.62 10.22 15.22
N PRO A 115 5.47 9.12 15.98
CA PRO A 115 6.50 8.08 16.02
C PRO A 115 6.68 7.39 14.66
N LEU A 116 5.60 7.26 13.88
CA LEU A 116 5.66 6.71 12.54
C LEU A 116 6.49 7.60 11.59
N ILE A 117 6.23 8.92 11.59
CA ILE A 117 6.96 9.91 10.78
C ILE A 117 8.43 9.93 11.16
N ALA A 118 8.74 9.96 12.47
CA ALA A 118 10.11 9.97 12.96
C ALA A 118 10.92 8.73 12.53
N PHE A 119 10.27 7.56 12.50
CA PHE A 119 10.85 6.33 12.01
C PHE A 119 11.01 6.35 10.49
N LEU A 120 9.94 6.61 9.75
CA LEU A 120 9.93 6.53 8.29
C LEU A 120 10.91 7.50 7.65
N SER A 121 11.09 8.71 8.21
CA SER A 121 12.03 9.69 7.65
C SER A 121 13.51 9.31 7.81
N ARG A 122 13.84 8.29 8.62
CA ARG A 122 15.22 7.97 8.98
C ARG A 122 15.65 6.52 8.81
N HIS A 123 14.69 5.59 8.67
CA HIS A 123 15.00 4.17 8.58
C HIS A 123 15.50 3.80 7.18
N ARG A 124 16.76 4.12 6.93
CA ARG A 124 17.43 3.99 5.62
C ARG A 124 17.30 2.62 4.94
N PRO A 125 17.38 1.47 5.63
CA PRO A 125 17.31 0.17 4.97
C PRO A 125 15.94 -0.20 4.40
N LEU A 126 14.88 0.61 4.64
CA LEU A 126 13.50 0.31 4.26
C LEU A 126 13.35 0.15 2.74
N LYS A 127 12.82 -1.02 2.32
CA LYS A 127 12.49 -1.35 0.94
C LYS A 127 11.03 -1.68 0.74
N HIS A 128 10.40 -2.31 1.72
CA HIS A 128 9.02 -2.79 1.62
C HIS A 128 8.23 -2.32 2.84
N LEU A 129 7.23 -1.46 2.59
CA LEU A 129 6.38 -0.86 3.62
C LEU A 129 4.91 -1.22 3.38
N TYR A 130 4.27 -1.76 4.43
CA TYR A 130 2.85 -2.12 4.43
C TYR A 130 2.13 -1.36 5.54
N LEU A 131 1.21 -0.46 5.16
CA LEU A 131 0.48 0.46 6.05
C LEU A 131 -1.04 0.41 5.84
N THR A 132 -1.59 -0.68 5.31
CA THR A 132 -3.02 -0.78 5.02
C THR A 132 -3.86 -0.63 6.28
N ASN A 133 -5.05 -0.02 6.16
CA ASN A 133 -6.10 0.02 7.17
C ASN A 133 -5.65 0.62 8.53
N ASN A 134 -5.01 1.78 8.47
CA ASN A 134 -4.57 2.50 9.68
C ASN A 134 -5.40 3.76 9.99
N GLY A 135 -6.33 4.14 9.11
CA GLY A 135 -7.20 5.30 9.32
C GLY A 135 -6.45 6.63 9.42
N LEU A 136 -5.35 6.78 8.67
CA LEU A 136 -4.46 7.96 8.74
C LEU A 136 -5.20 9.27 8.44
N GLY A 137 -6.15 9.25 7.50
CA GLY A 137 -6.78 10.45 6.98
C GLY A 137 -5.82 11.29 6.12
N PRO A 138 -6.31 12.36 5.50
CA PRO A 138 -5.50 13.14 4.55
C PRO A 138 -4.31 13.85 5.20
N SER A 139 -4.47 14.38 6.42
CA SER A 139 -3.40 15.13 7.10
C SER A 139 -2.23 14.24 7.50
N ALA A 140 -2.47 13.15 8.25
CA ALA A 140 -1.40 12.23 8.64
C ALA A 140 -0.84 11.48 7.42
N GLY A 141 -1.69 11.13 6.43
CA GLY A 141 -1.24 10.56 5.18
C GLY A 141 -0.27 11.45 4.41
N ALA A 142 -0.52 12.76 4.38
CA ALA A 142 0.42 13.73 3.80
C ALA A 142 1.75 13.81 4.58
N CYS A 143 1.70 13.71 5.91
CA CYS A 143 2.92 13.69 6.73
C CYS A 143 3.73 12.41 6.51
N VAL A 144 3.07 11.25 6.40
CA VAL A 144 3.74 9.99 6.04
C VAL A 144 4.40 10.09 4.66
N ALA A 145 3.71 10.67 3.68
CA ALA A 145 4.28 10.87 2.34
C ALA A 145 5.54 11.76 2.37
N ARG A 146 5.53 12.87 3.13
CA ARG A 146 6.70 13.73 3.31
C ARG A 146 7.85 13.00 4.02
N ALA A 147 7.56 12.19 5.04
CA ALA A 147 8.59 11.40 5.70
C ALA A 147 9.27 10.41 4.75
N LEU A 148 8.52 9.80 3.83
CA LEU A 148 9.08 8.93 2.80
C LEU A 148 9.82 9.71 1.71
N GLU A 149 9.44 10.96 1.43
CA GLU A 149 10.18 11.88 0.57
C GLU A 149 11.53 12.25 1.19
N GLU A 150 11.57 12.62 2.47
CA GLU A 150 12.80 12.86 3.24
C GLU A 150 13.70 11.62 3.30
N LEU A 151 13.11 10.44 3.47
CA LEU A 151 13.84 9.18 3.46
C LEU A 151 14.63 8.96 2.16
N ALA A 152 14.09 9.37 1.01
CA ALA A 152 14.75 9.21 -0.28
C ALA A 152 16.12 9.93 -0.33
N GLU A 153 16.26 11.07 0.35
CA GLU A 153 17.53 11.80 0.44
C GLU A 153 18.59 10.96 1.16
N ILE A 154 18.22 10.34 2.28
CA ILE A 154 19.12 9.49 3.08
C ILE A 154 19.41 8.18 2.33
N GLN A 155 18.44 7.64 1.64
CA GLN A 155 18.57 6.41 0.86
C GLN A 155 19.47 6.60 -0.38
N SER A 156 19.62 7.81 -0.89
CA SER A 156 20.49 8.12 -2.01
C SER A 156 21.98 8.05 -1.68
N LEU A 157 22.35 8.00 -0.39
CA LEU A 157 23.76 7.92 0.04
C LEU A 157 24.35 6.56 -0.36
N ASP A 158 25.66 6.54 -0.57
CA ASP A 158 26.39 5.35 -1.04
C ASP A 158 26.56 4.29 0.08
N PRO A 159 26.31 3.00 -0.19
CA PRO A 159 25.61 2.44 -1.37
C PRO A 159 24.13 2.77 -1.35
N PRO A 160 23.50 3.13 -2.48
CA PRO A 160 22.10 3.56 -2.49
C PRO A 160 21.16 2.41 -2.16
N VAL A 161 20.10 2.72 -1.41
CA VAL A 161 18.96 1.85 -1.11
C VAL A 161 17.72 2.53 -1.66
N HIS A 162 16.71 1.80 -2.02
CA HIS A 162 15.47 2.36 -2.56
C HIS A 162 14.26 1.68 -1.97
N LEU A 163 13.18 2.45 -1.76
CA LEU A 163 11.87 1.89 -1.52
C LEU A 163 11.38 1.22 -2.81
N GLU A 164 11.01 -0.05 -2.71
CA GLU A 164 10.59 -0.91 -3.81
C GLU A 164 9.09 -1.20 -3.77
N THR A 165 8.51 -1.31 -2.56
CA THR A 165 7.09 -1.63 -2.35
C THR A 165 6.47 -0.66 -1.36
N LEU A 166 5.33 -0.08 -1.74
CA LEU A 166 4.47 0.71 -0.87
C LEU A 166 3.03 0.22 -0.98
N VAL A 167 2.49 -0.27 0.14
CA VAL A 167 1.10 -0.70 0.26
C VAL A 167 0.42 0.14 1.34
N CYS A 168 -0.50 1.02 0.94
CA CYS A 168 -1.14 2.00 1.82
C CYS A 168 -2.63 2.17 1.47
N GLY A 169 -3.37 1.05 1.38
CA GLY A 169 -4.81 1.04 1.13
C GLY A 169 -5.62 1.34 2.40
N ARG A 170 -6.92 1.66 2.24
CA ARG A 170 -7.91 1.81 3.33
C ARG A 170 -7.50 2.81 4.42
N ASN A 171 -6.91 3.93 4.01
CA ASN A 171 -6.41 4.97 4.91
C ASN A 171 -7.16 6.30 4.84
N ARG A 172 -8.17 6.44 3.98
CA ARG A 172 -8.91 7.68 3.76
C ARG A 172 -7.97 8.84 3.40
N LEU A 173 -7.04 8.61 2.47
CA LEU A 173 -6.02 9.60 2.10
C LEU A 173 -6.60 10.80 1.34
N GLU A 174 -7.70 10.60 0.63
CA GLU A 174 -8.47 11.62 -0.09
C GLU A 174 -7.62 12.53 -0.99
N ASN A 175 -8.25 13.49 -1.66
CA ASN A 175 -7.54 14.40 -2.58
C ASN A 175 -6.50 15.28 -1.89
N ALA A 176 -6.77 15.67 -0.63
CA ALA A 176 -5.95 16.66 0.07
C ALA A 176 -4.50 16.21 0.30
N SER A 177 -4.23 14.89 0.39
CA SER A 177 -2.87 14.37 0.56
C SER A 177 -2.15 14.08 -0.76
N MET A 178 -2.81 14.11 -1.91
CA MET A 178 -2.25 13.62 -3.18
C MET A 178 -1.07 14.45 -3.70
N LYS A 179 -0.99 15.75 -3.40
CA LYS A 179 0.21 16.54 -3.73
C LYS A 179 1.46 16.02 -3.00
N ALA A 180 1.32 15.67 -1.71
CA ALA A 180 2.42 15.12 -0.93
C ALA A 180 2.82 13.71 -1.43
N TRP A 181 1.85 12.84 -1.70
CA TRP A 181 2.11 11.52 -2.28
C TRP A 181 2.78 11.61 -3.65
N SER A 182 2.39 12.58 -4.49
CA SER A 182 3.06 12.81 -5.77
C SER A 182 4.52 13.24 -5.60
N ALA A 183 4.83 14.07 -4.62
CA ALA A 183 6.20 14.45 -4.29
C ALA A 183 7.02 13.24 -3.81
N CYS A 184 6.44 12.45 -2.91
CA CYS A 184 7.02 11.18 -2.45
C CYS A 184 7.37 10.25 -3.62
N PHE A 185 6.45 10.02 -4.56
CA PHE A 185 6.71 9.12 -5.70
C PHE A 185 7.77 9.66 -6.66
N ARG A 186 7.89 10.97 -6.81
CA ARG A 186 9.02 11.54 -7.55
C ARG A 186 10.36 11.28 -6.88
N ALA A 187 10.42 11.40 -5.56
CA ALA A 187 11.62 11.12 -4.79
C ALA A 187 11.94 9.61 -4.75
N GLN A 188 10.93 8.77 -4.50
CA GLN A 188 11.03 7.31 -4.46
C GLN A 188 10.82 6.66 -5.84
N ASN A 189 11.46 7.17 -6.88
CA ASN A 189 11.24 6.82 -8.29
C ASN A 189 11.68 5.40 -8.71
N LYS A 190 12.16 4.59 -7.77
CA LYS A 190 12.51 3.18 -7.96
C LYS A 190 11.42 2.21 -7.51
N LEU A 191 10.27 2.73 -7.07
CA LEU A 191 9.13 1.90 -6.71
C LEU A 191 8.72 0.99 -7.86
N THR A 192 8.54 -0.28 -7.52
CA THR A 192 8.06 -1.34 -8.41
C THR A 192 6.63 -1.76 -8.09
N HIS A 193 6.21 -1.64 -6.83
CA HIS A 193 4.89 -2.03 -6.37
C HIS A 193 4.24 -0.89 -5.59
N VAL A 194 3.13 -0.38 -6.10
CA VAL A 194 2.30 0.65 -5.43
C VAL A 194 0.87 0.14 -5.34
N LYS A 195 0.37 -0.01 -4.11
CA LYS A 195 -1.02 -0.39 -3.83
C LYS A 195 -1.65 0.61 -2.88
N MET A 196 -2.64 1.35 -3.36
CA MET A 196 -3.39 2.36 -2.60
C MET A 196 -4.91 2.20 -2.80
N PRO A 197 -5.48 0.98 -2.70
CA PRO A 197 -6.91 0.79 -2.88
C PRO A 197 -7.70 1.45 -1.75
N GLN A 198 -8.97 1.77 -2.02
CA GLN A 198 -9.97 2.19 -1.04
C GLN A 198 -9.50 3.37 -0.15
N ASN A 199 -9.00 4.43 -0.79
CA ASN A 199 -8.52 5.62 -0.09
C ASN A 199 -9.44 6.85 -0.21
N GLY A 200 -10.57 6.73 -0.92
CA GLY A 200 -11.48 7.85 -1.17
C GLY A 200 -10.85 8.95 -2.04
N ILE A 201 -9.89 8.58 -2.89
CA ILE A 201 -9.25 9.51 -3.83
C ILE A 201 -10.21 9.73 -4.99
N GLN A 202 -10.59 10.98 -5.24
CA GLN A 202 -11.45 11.37 -6.33
C GLN A 202 -10.65 11.72 -7.59
N SER A 203 -11.33 11.92 -8.70
CA SER A 203 -10.75 12.10 -10.04
C SER A 203 -9.63 13.14 -10.14
N GLN A 204 -9.73 14.26 -9.44
CA GLN A 204 -8.67 15.27 -9.39
C GLN A 204 -7.43 14.78 -8.64
N GLY A 205 -7.61 14.06 -7.53
CA GLY A 205 -6.52 13.43 -6.78
C GLY A 205 -5.84 12.34 -7.60
N ILE A 206 -6.61 11.49 -8.27
CA ILE A 206 -6.11 10.48 -9.21
C ILE A 206 -5.27 11.14 -10.31
N ARG A 207 -5.76 12.23 -10.92
CA ARG A 207 -5.00 12.96 -11.94
C ARG A 207 -3.66 13.45 -11.41
N ILE A 208 -3.64 14.10 -10.24
CA ILE A 208 -2.39 14.57 -9.59
C ILE A 208 -1.44 13.38 -9.35
N LEU A 209 -1.94 12.31 -8.77
CA LEU A 209 -1.15 11.12 -8.43
C LEU A 209 -0.49 10.50 -9.66
N LEU A 210 -1.27 10.30 -10.73
CA LEU A 210 -0.80 9.68 -11.97
C LEU A 210 0.13 10.60 -12.76
N GLU A 211 -0.27 11.85 -13.06
CA GLU A 211 0.48 12.75 -13.96
C GLU A 211 1.73 13.31 -13.31
N THR A 212 1.69 13.65 -12.02
CA THR A 212 2.78 14.38 -11.37
C THR A 212 3.61 13.53 -10.40
N GLY A 213 3.16 12.33 -10.06
CA GLY A 213 3.84 11.43 -9.13
C GLY A 213 4.34 10.16 -9.82
N LEU A 214 3.43 9.23 -10.07
CA LEU A 214 3.73 7.87 -10.53
C LEU A 214 4.42 7.81 -11.90
N THR A 215 4.30 8.83 -12.75
CA THR A 215 5.08 8.92 -14.00
C THR A 215 6.58 8.88 -13.79
N ALA A 216 7.08 9.25 -12.60
CA ALA A 216 8.49 9.13 -12.25
C ALA A 216 8.94 7.68 -11.97
N CYS A 217 7.99 6.79 -11.62
CA CYS A 217 8.26 5.39 -11.28
C CYS A 217 8.24 4.50 -12.54
N SER A 218 9.21 4.66 -13.43
CA SER A 218 9.27 3.94 -14.72
C SER A 218 9.47 2.43 -14.58
N LEU A 219 9.88 1.94 -13.40
CA LEU A 219 10.07 0.51 -13.10
C LEU A 219 8.82 -0.16 -12.51
N LEU A 220 7.67 0.53 -12.52
CA LEU A 220 6.44 0.05 -11.89
C LEU A 220 5.99 -1.26 -12.53
N GLN A 221 5.78 -2.27 -11.69
CA GLN A 221 5.31 -3.61 -12.03
C GLN A 221 3.88 -3.86 -11.55
N THR A 222 3.53 -3.30 -10.40
CA THR A 222 2.18 -3.41 -9.83
C THR A 222 1.63 -2.03 -9.54
N LEU A 223 0.45 -1.75 -10.10
CA LEU A 223 -0.36 -0.58 -9.77
C LEU A 223 -1.76 -1.04 -9.38
N ASP A 224 -2.10 -0.85 -8.10
CA ASP A 224 -3.42 -1.14 -7.56
C ASP A 224 -4.03 0.13 -6.95
N LEU A 225 -5.07 0.63 -7.59
CA LEU A 225 -5.83 1.82 -7.18
C LEU A 225 -7.34 1.53 -7.10
N GLN A 226 -7.72 0.27 -6.92
CA GLN A 226 -9.11 -0.18 -6.82
C GLN A 226 -9.89 0.63 -5.78
N ASP A 227 -11.22 0.71 -5.96
CA ASP A 227 -12.13 1.35 -5.00
C ASP A 227 -11.71 2.82 -4.69
N ASN A 228 -11.37 3.55 -5.77
CA ASN A 228 -11.19 5.00 -5.77
C ASN A 228 -12.00 5.62 -6.92
N THR A 229 -12.35 6.89 -6.84
CA THR A 229 -13.24 7.52 -7.82
C THR A 229 -12.45 8.12 -8.98
N PHE A 230 -12.30 7.40 -10.06
CA PHE A 230 -11.61 7.89 -11.27
C PHE A 230 -12.49 8.82 -12.10
N THR A 231 -13.73 8.43 -12.35
CA THR A 231 -14.63 8.99 -13.38
C THR A 231 -13.93 9.08 -14.74
N LEU A 232 -14.56 9.72 -15.71
CA LEU A 232 -13.98 9.92 -17.04
C LEU A 232 -12.63 10.66 -17.00
N LEU A 233 -12.45 11.62 -16.08
CA LEU A 233 -11.20 12.38 -15.95
C LEU A 233 -10.02 11.47 -15.53
N GLY A 234 -10.22 10.64 -14.51
CA GLY A 234 -9.21 9.68 -14.06
C GLY A 234 -8.92 8.61 -15.11
N ALA A 235 -9.96 8.11 -15.79
CA ALA A 235 -9.82 7.14 -16.87
C ALA A 235 -8.99 7.69 -18.05
N LYS A 236 -9.29 8.91 -18.52
CA LYS A 236 -8.49 9.62 -19.54
C LYS A 236 -7.03 9.78 -19.10
N THR A 237 -6.84 10.14 -17.84
CA THR A 237 -5.49 10.32 -17.27
C THR A 237 -4.74 8.99 -17.24
N LEU A 238 -5.37 7.92 -16.75
CA LEU A 238 -4.77 6.59 -16.70
C LEU A 238 -4.38 6.13 -18.12
N ALA A 239 -5.30 6.17 -19.08
CA ALA A 239 -5.05 5.79 -20.46
C ALA A 239 -3.85 6.54 -21.08
N LYS A 240 -3.74 7.85 -20.80
CA LYS A 240 -2.62 8.69 -21.25
C LYS A 240 -1.28 8.29 -20.58
N MET A 241 -1.31 7.90 -19.30
CA MET A 241 -0.10 7.63 -18.53
C MET A 241 0.41 6.18 -18.64
N LEU A 242 -0.45 5.23 -18.97
CA LEU A 242 -0.10 3.80 -19.10
C LEU A 242 1.20 3.53 -19.86
N PRO A 243 1.50 4.18 -21.02
CA PRO A 243 2.75 3.95 -21.74
C PRO A 243 4.03 4.30 -20.96
N LYS A 244 3.91 4.99 -19.82
CA LYS A 244 5.03 5.32 -18.93
C LYS A 244 5.49 4.14 -18.07
N TRP A 245 4.67 3.07 -18.00
CA TRP A 245 4.93 1.88 -17.18
C TRP A 245 5.03 0.60 -18.04
N PRO A 246 6.05 0.48 -18.89
CA PRO A 246 6.17 -0.64 -19.84
C PRO A 246 6.44 -1.99 -19.14
N HIS A 247 6.77 -1.97 -17.85
CA HIS A 247 7.08 -3.16 -17.05
C HIS A 247 5.90 -3.66 -16.22
N LEU A 248 4.68 -3.11 -16.41
CA LEU A 248 3.50 -3.54 -15.65
C LEU A 248 3.26 -5.05 -15.81
N ILE A 249 3.07 -5.70 -14.67
CA ILE A 249 2.69 -7.09 -14.50
C ILE A 249 1.24 -7.17 -13.98
N GLU A 250 0.84 -6.24 -13.11
CA GLU A 250 -0.49 -6.13 -12.54
C GLU A 250 -1.01 -4.70 -12.66
N LEU A 251 -2.21 -4.56 -13.24
CA LEU A 251 -3.01 -3.33 -13.20
C LEU A 251 -4.37 -3.65 -12.60
N ALA A 252 -4.69 -3.00 -11.47
CA ALA A 252 -5.94 -3.20 -10.75
C ALA A 252 -6.63 -1.85 -10.53
N VAL A 253 -7.76 -1.66 -11.19
CA VAL A 253 -8.62 -0.48 -11.11
C VAL A 253 -10.09 -0.89 -11.09
N SER A 254 -10.43 -1.98 -10.40
CA SER A 254 -11.82 -2.39 -10.18
C SER A 254 -12.54 -1.37 -9.30
N ASP A 255 -13.86 -1.22 -9.51
CA ASP A 255 -14.74 -0.30 -8.77
C ASP A 255 -14.19 1.15 -8.74
N CYS A 256 -13.89 1.65 -9.94
CA CYS A 256 -13.28 2.98 -10.10
C CYS A 256 -14.17 3.97 -10.86
N LEU A 257 -15.41 3.60 -11.19
CA LEU A 257 -16.36 4.43 -11.93
C LEU A 257 -15.78 4.97 -13.25
N LEU A 258 -15.13 4.10 -14.03
CA LEU A 258 -14.49 4.52 -15.29
C LEU A 258 -15.49 5.02 -16.33
N SER A 259 -16.74 4.55 -16.28
CA SER A 259 -17.82 4.73 -17.26
C SER A 259 -17.55 4.01 -18.59
N ARG A 260 -18.56 3.98 -19.46
CA ARG A 260 -18.45 3.41 -20.83
C ARG A 260 -17.32 4.05 -21.63
N THR A 261 -17.28 5.38 -21.64
CA THR A 261 -16.26 6.13 -22.38
C THR A 261 -14.87 5.92 -21.80
N GLY A 262 -14.73 5.92 -20.46
CA GLY A 262 -13.46 5.68 -19.80
C GLY A 262 -12.94 4.26 -20.00
N GLY A 263 -13.83 3.26 -19.94
CA GLY A 263 -13.50 1.88 -20.23
C GLY A 263 -12.95 1.67 -21.66
N LYS A 264 -13.61 2.29 -22.66
CA LYS A 264 -13.13 2.30 -24.05
C LYS A 264 -11.75 2.94 -24.19
N LEU A 265 -11.54 4.09 -23.55
CA LEU A 265 -10.25 4.79 -23.60
C LEU A 265 -9.12 3.94 -22.98
N LEU A 266 -9.40 3.28 -21.85
CA LEU A 266 -8.45 2.39 -21.23
C LEU A 266 -8.15 1.17 -22.11
N ALA A 267 -9.18 0.50 -22.63
CA ALA A 267 -9.04 -0.63 -23.56
C ALA A 267 -8.26 -0.23 -24.82
N GLN A 268 -8.51 0.96 -25.38
CA GLN A 268 -7.79 1.49 -26.53
C GLN A 268 -6.31 1.74 -26.19
N ALA A 269 -6.01 2.30 -25.02
CA ALA A 269 -4.62 2.51 -24.59
C ALA A 269 -3.87 1.19 -24.42
N LEU A 270 -4.54 0.13 -23.95
CA LEU A 270 -3.98 -1.22 -23.88
C LEU A 270 -3.77 -1.84 -25.26
N PHE A 271 -4.65 -1.54 -26.22
CA PHE A 271 -4.53 -2.01 -27.61
C PHE A 271 -3.41 -1.28 -28.38
N ASP A 272 -3.26 0.02 -28.18
CA ASP A 272 -2.29 0.84 -28.91
C ASP A 272 -0.84 0.66 -28.43
N ASN A 273 -0.66 0.04 -27.25
CA ASN A 273 0.65 -0.14 -26.65
C ASN A 273 0.92 -1.61 -26.34
N ASN A 274 2.20 -2.00 -26.33
CA ASN A 274 2.60 -3.37 -26.07
C ASN A 274 2.95 -3.59 -24.60
N PHE A 275 2.08 -4.25 -23.85
CA PHE A 275 2.34 -4.63 -22.45
C PHE A 275 2.71 -6.12 -22.37
N MET A 276 3.92 -6.42 -22.79
CA MET A 276 4.42 -7.79 -22.94
C MET A 276 4.47 -8.58 -21.63
N GLN A 277 4.49 -7.92 -20.49
CA GLN A 277 4.62 -8.54 -19.17
C GLN A 277 3.32 -8.49 -18.36
N LEU A 278 2.27 -7.83 -18.85
CA LEU A 278 1.00 -7.69 -18.10
C LEU A 278 0.32 -9.06 -17.99
N LYS A 279 0.17 -9.52 -16.74
CA LYS A 279 -0.40 -10.83 -16.40
C LYS A 279 -1.75 -10.73 -15.75
N ILE A 280 -1.97 -9.69 -14.96
CA ILE A 280 -3.18 -9.50 -14.16
C ILE A 280 -3.80 -8.16 -14.52
N LEU A 281 -5.06 -8.21 -14.96
CA LEU A 281 -5.86 -7.04 -15.27
C LEU A 281 -7.21 -7.14 -14.56
N ARG A 282 -7.45 -6.23 -13.60
CA ARG A 282 -8.68 -6.17 -12.81
C ARG A 282 -9.46 -4.92 -13.15
N LEU A 283 -10.64 -5.10 -13.73
CA LEU A 283 -11.51 -4.05 -14.26
C LEU A 283 -12.98 -4.22 -13.83
N GLN A 284 -13.25 -4.99 -12.80
CA GLN A 284 -14.61 -5.25 -12.31
C GLN A 284 -15.33 -3.94 -11.96
N TYR A 285 -16.65 -3.91 -12.05
CA TYR A 285 -17.54 -2.82 -11.60
C TYR A 285 -17.15 -1.43 -12.13
N ASN A 286 -16.93 -1.30 -13.44
CA ASN A 286 -16.47 -0.05 -14.05
C ASN A 286 -17.40 0.53 -15.11
N GLY A 287 -18.54 -0.10 -15.37
CA GLY A 287 -19.47 0.32 -16.41
C GLY A 287 -18.91 0.16 -17.85
N ILE A 288 -17.99 -0.80 -18.06
CA ILE A 288 -17.46 -1.12 -19.40
C ILE A 288 -18.56 -1.77 -20.21
N ASP A 289 -18.82 -1.28 -21.43
CA ASP A 289 -19.82 -1.80 -22.34
C ASP A 289 -19.26 -2.79 -23.37
N GLU A 290 -20.16 -3.30 -24.25
CA GLU A 290 -19.81 -4.26 -25.33
C GLU A 290 -18.69 -3.72 -26.25
N GLU A 291 -18.67 -2.43 -26.53
CA GLU A 291 -17.61 -1.83 -27.36
C GLU A 291 -16.25 -1.82 -26.62
N GLY A 292 -16.28 -1.52 -25.33
CA GLY A 292 -15.09 -1.56 -24.46
C GLY A 292 -14.50 -2.97 -24.38
N VAL A 293 -15.32 -4.00 -24.11
CA VAL A 293 -14.85 -5.39 -24.05
C VAL A 293 -14.37 -5.89 -25.42
N LYS A 294 -14.97 -5.44 -26.52
CA LYS A 294 -14.51 -5.75 -27.87
C LYS A 294 -13.10 -5.23 -28.17
N ILE A 295 -12.82 -3.99 -27.79
CA ILE A 295 -11.47 -3.40 -27.93
C ILE A 295 -10.49 -4.18 -27.05
N LEU A 296 -10.88 -4.52 -25.81
CA LEU A 296 -10.07 -5.30 -24.89
C LEU A 296 -9.75 -6.70 -25.43
N ALA A 297 -10.72 -7.39 -26.05
CA ALA A 297 -10.50 -8.69 -26.68
C ALA A 297 -9.45 -8.61 -27.80
N ASN A 298 -9.48 -7.51 -28.58
CA ASN A 298 -8.46 -7.25 -29.61
C ASN A 298 -7.08 -6.95 -28.98
N ALA A 299 -7.04 -6.23 -27.86
CA ALA A 299 -5.80 -5.99 -27.12
C ALA A 299 -5.19 -7.31 -26.60
N ILE A 300 -6.00 -8.17 -26.00
CA ILE A 300 -5.57 -9.48 -25.49
C ILE A 300 -5.00 -10.35 -26.64
N GLU A 301 -5.61 -10.30 -27.81
CA GLU A 301 -5.13 -11.06 -28.96
C GLU A 301 -3.76 -10.58 -29.45
N ARG A 302 -3.50 -9.28 -29.47
CA ARG A 302 -2.38 -8.65 -30.20
C ARG A 302 -1.28 -8.07 -29.33
N THR A 303 -1.64 -7.40 -28.25
CA THR A 303 -0.74 -6.54 -27.46
C THR A 303 -0.53 -6.99 -26.02
N LEU A 304 -1.37 -7.93 -25.54
CA LEU A 304 -1.33 -8.46 -24.19
C LEU A 304 -1.09 -9.99 -24.19
N PRO A 305 0.06 -10.46 -24.66
CA PRO A 305 0.31 -11.91 -24.83
C PRO A 305 0.43 -12.67 -23.52
N SER A 306 0.72 -11.99 -22.41
CA SER A 306 1.04 -12.60 -21.13
C SER A 306 -0.11 -12.61 -20.12
N ILE A 307 -1.32 -12.12 -20.48
CA ILE A 307 -2.46 -12.12 -19.57
C ILE A 307 -2.77 -13.53 -19.07
N GLU A 308 -2.83 -13.68 -17.75
CA GLU A 308 -3.13 -14.90 -17.02
C GLU A 308 -4.43 -14.78 -16.21
N LEU A 309 -4.78 -13.56 -15.76
CA LEU A 309 -6.01 -13.28 -15.02
C LEU A 309 -6.65 -12.00 -15.56
N LEU A 310 -7.89 -12.12 -15.98
CA LEU A 310 -8.75 -11.01 -16.40
C LEU A 310 -10.02 -11.01 -15.58
N GLU A 311 -10.23 -9.96 -14.81
CA GLU A 311 -11.43 -9.80 -13.98
C GLU A 311 -12.31 -8.69 -14.55
N LEU A 312 -13.53 -9.03 -14.95
CA LEU A 312 -14.48 -8.16 -15.65
C LEU A 312 -15.89 -8.17 -15.06
N ASN A 313 -16.16 -8.96 -14.00
CA ASN A 313 -17.48 -9.06 -13.40
C ASN A 313 -18.06 -7.68 -13.03
N GLY A 314 -19.38 -7.51 -13.02
CA GLY A 314 -20.05 -6.26 -12.66
C GLY A 314 -19.90 -5.13 -13.69
N ASN A 315 -19.62 -5.44 -14.96
CA ASN A 315 -19.64 -4.49 -16.08
C ASN A 315 -20.94 -4.60 -16.89
N VAL A 316 -21.10 -3.77 -17.94
CA VAL A 316 -22.36 -3.56 -18.66
C VAL A 316 -22.29 -4.21 -20.04
N PHE A 317 -22.12 -5.53 -20.07
CA PHE A 317 -22.18 -6.36 -21.27
C PHE A 317 -22.66 -7.78 -20.90
N SER A 318 -23.14 -8.54 -21.87
CA SER A 318 -23.61 -9.92 -21.61
C SER A 318 -22.45 -10.87 -21.37
N GLU A 319 -22.61 -11.81 -20.44
CA GLU A 319 -21.69 -12.95 -20.28
C GLU A 319 -21.50 -13.74 -21.59
N GLU A 320 -22.56 -13.79 -22.44
CA GLU A 320 -22.56 -14.46 -23.74
C GLU A 320 -22.03 -13.57 -24.89
N ASP A 321 -21.45 -12.38 -24.59
CA ASP A 321 -20.93 -11.48 -25.62
C ASP A 321 -19.84 -12.17 -26.47
N GLU A 322 -19.87 -11.96 -27.78
CA GLU A 322 -18.92 -12.55 -28.72
C GLU A 322 -17.46 -12.25 -28.38
N SER A 323 -17.19 -11.10 -27.77
CA SER A 323 -15.85 -10.66 -27.36
C SER A 323 -15.35 -11.44 -26.16
N VAL A 324 -16.23 -11.77 -25.21
CA VAL A 324 -15.93 -12.65 -24.07
C VAL A 324 -15.59 -14.05 -24.57
N GLU A 325 -16.40 -14.60 -25.48
CA GLU A 325 -16.16 -15.89 -26.11
C GLU A 325 -14.83 -15.90 -26.92
N LYS A 326 -14.51 -14.78 -27.56
CA LYS A 326 -13.22 -14.60 -28.22
C LYS A 326 -12.07 -14.66 -27.22
N ILE A 327 -12.16 -13.98 -26.07
CA ILE A 327 -11.15 -13.99 -25.01
C ILE A 327 -10.95 -15.42 -24.47
N ARG A 328 -12.05 -16.11 -24.14
CA ARG A 328 -12.01 -17.51 -23.65
C ARG A 328 -11.27 -18.43 -24.64
N ARG A 329 -11.59 -18.33 -25.95
CA ARG A 329 -10.88 -19.11 -27.01
C ARG A 329 -9.40 -18.76 -27.11
N ILE A 330 -9.02 -17.49 -26.92
CA ILE A 330 -7.61 -17.08 -26.94
C ILE A 330 -6.87 -17.71 -25.75
N PHE A 331 -7.46 -17.71 -24.56
CA PHE A 331 -6.86 -18.30 -23.37
C PHE A 331 -6.76 -19.84 -23.49
N GLU A 332 -7.82 -20.48 -24.00
CA GLU A 332 -7.80 -21.91 -24.30
C GLU A 332 -6.68 -22.27 -25.28
N LYS A 333 -6.56 -21.54 -26.40
CA LYS A 333 -5.47 -21.75 -27.38
C LYS A 333 -4.08 -21.52 -26.80
N ARG A 334 -3.95 -20.61 -25.81
CA ARG A 334 -2.68 -20.34 -25.14
C ARG A 334 -2.39 -21.34 -24.02
N GLU A 335 -3.33 -22.22 -23.69
CA GLU A 335 -3.31 -23.10 -22.51
C GLU A 335 -3.03 -22.31 -21.22
N LYS A 336 -3.43 -21.04 -21.18
CA LYS A 336 -3.11 -20.10 -20.12
C LYS A 336 -4.08 -18.92 -20.12
N GLY A 337 -4.47 -18.53 -18.91
CA GLY A 337 -5.35 -17.42 -18.67
C GLY A 337 -6.75 -17.85 -18.27
N VAL A 338 -7.39 -17.03 -17.44
CA VAL A 338 -8.74 -17.21 -16.96
C VAL A 338 -9.46 -15.86 -16.94
N VAL A 339 -10.75 -15.87 -17.30
CA VAL A 339 -11.69 -14.79 -17.02
C VAL A 339 -12.44 -15.18 -15.75
N ASP A 340 -12.70 -14.21 -14.86
CA ASP A 340 -13.53 -14.42 -13.67
C ASP A 340 -14.97 -14.83 -14.02
N ASP A 341 -15.72 -15.30 -13.02
CA ASP A 341 -17.13 -15.60 -13.19
C ASP A 341 -17.88 -14.28 -13.45
N LEU A 342 -18.66 -14.24 -14.56
CA LEU A 342 -19.41 -13.06 -15.01
C LEU A 342 -20.88 -13.20 -14.58
N ASP A 343 -21.13 -13.46 -13.31
CA ASP A 343 -22.45 -13.77 -12.74
C ASP A 343 -23.20 -12.54 -12.20
N ASP A 344 -22.54 -11.38 -12.11
CA ASP A 344 -23.10 -10.12 -11.61
C ASP A 344 -22.99 -9.01 -12.69
N MET A 345 -23.33 -9.37 -13.93
CA MET A 345 -23.26 -8.40 -15.04
C MET A 345 -24.49 -7.50 -15.03
N GLU A 346 -24.30 -6.19 -15.27
CA GLU A 346 -25.37 -5.21 -15.32
C GLU A 346 -26.09 -5.22 -16.67
N GLU A 347 -27.42 -5.15 -16.67
CA GLU A 347 -28.20 -4.94 -17.88
C GLU A 347 -28.19 -3.46 -18.29
N LEU A 348 -28.08 -3.20 -19.59
CA LEU A 348 -28.18 -1.86 -20.17
C LEU A 348 -29.56 -1.26 -19.84
N SER A 349 -29.64 -0.29 -18.93
CA SER A 349 -30.83 0.52 -18.77
C SER A 349 -30.83 1.64 -19.82
N GLU A 350 -31.98 1.85 -20.50
CA GLU A 350 -32.14 2.91 -21.51
C GLU A 350 -31.92 4.33 -20.95
N MET A 351 -31.94 4.50 -19.62
CA MET A 351 -31.75 5.78 -18.94
C MET A 351 -30.26 6.21 -18.81
N ASP A 352 -29.34 5.28 -18.82
CA ASP A 352 -27.90 5.58 -18.64
C ASP A 352 -27.23 6.23 -19.86
N SER A 353 -27.89 6.23 -21.02
CA SER A 353 -27.36 6.85 -22.24
C SER A 353 -27.36 8.39 -22.22
N SER A 354 -28.11 9.02 -21.29
CA SER A 354 -28.26 10.47 -21.22
C SER A 354 -27.40 11.17 -20.18
N GLU A 355 -26.83 10.43 -19.21
CA GLU A 355 -26.01 11.04 -18.14
C GLU A 355 -24.54 11.29 -18.52
N GLU A 356 -24.02 10.67 -19.57
CA GLU A 356 -22.63 10.90 -20.02
C GLU A 356 -22.35 12.31 -20.58
N LEU A 357 -23.39 13.12 -20.85
CA LEU A 357 -23.23 14.45 -21.45
C LEU A 357 -23.28 15.60 -20.44
N SER A 358 -23.50 15.34 -19.16
CA SER A 358 -23.56 16.38 -18.15
C SER A 358 -22.66 16.04 -16.95
N GLU A 359 -21.34 16.05 -17.16
CA GLU A 359 -20.49 16.40 -16.02
C GLU A 359 -20.80 17.86 -15.68
N PRO A 360 -21.21 18.19 -14.44
CA PRO A 360 -21.28 19.59 -14.06
C PRO A 360 -19.86 20.14 -14.20
N GLU A 361 -19.68 21.08 -15.10
CA GLU A 361 -18.52 21.98 -15.03
C GLU A 361 -18.50 22.47 -13.59
N ASN A 362 -17.54 21.97 -12.81
CA ASN A 362 -17.42 22.26 -11.40
C ASN A 362 -17.38 23.77 -11.18
N SER A 363 -18.51 24.32 -10.79
CA SER A 363 -18.55 25.55 -10.03
C SER A 363 -18.13 25.27 -8.56
N ASP A 364 -17.01 24.64 -8.37
CA ASP A 364 -16.25 24.69 -7.11
C ASP A 364 -15.21 25.79 -7.25
N ASP A 365 -15.70 27.02 -7.38
CA ASP A 365 -15.01 28.25 -6.96
C ASP A 365 -15.03 28.31 -5.42
N SER A 366 -14.57 27.26 -4.78
CA SER A 366 -14.01 27.30 -3.44
C SER A 366 -12.48 27.35 -3.59
N SER A 367 -12.00 28.40 -4.27
CA SER A 367 -10.66 28.95 -4.09
C SER A 367 -10.56 29.58 -2.70
N LYS A 368 -10.85 28.78 -1.67
CA LYS A 368 -10.29 29.00 -0.34
C LYS A 368 -8.86 28.53 -0.41
N ASN A 369 -7.98 29.51 -0.39
CA ASN A 369 -6.53 29.40 -0.32
C ASN A 369 -6.10 28.19 0.52
N PHE A 370 -5.64 27.12 -0.14
CA PHE A 370 -4.98 25.98 0.48
C PHE A 370 -3.51 26.29 0.81
N ASP A 371 -3.09 27.56 0.70
CA ASP A 371 -1.71 27.99 0.95
C ASP A 371 -1.43 28.37 2.41
N ASP A 372 -2.44 28.37 3.30
CA ASP A 372 -2.28 28.72 4.72
C ASP A 372 -2.39 27.48 5.65
N ILE A 373 -1.63 26.44 5.39
CA ILE A 373 -1.16 25.57 6.49
C ILE A 373 0.25 26.05 6.81
N GLU A 374 0.32 26.99 7.78
CA GLU A 374 1.60 27.47 8.33
C GLU A 374 2.53 26.29 8.61
N GLU A 375 3.72 26.37 8.01
CA GLU A 375 4.89 25.55 8.34
C GLU A 375 5.28 25.81 9.80
N LYS A 376 4.63 25.16 10.73
CA LYS A 376 5.20 25.01 12.06
C LYS A 376 6.27 23.93 11.99
N LYS A 377 7.52 24.36 11.84
CA LYS A 377 8.69 23.55 12.20
C LYS A 377 8.51 23.10 13.64
N VAL A 378 8.12 21.85 13.83
CA VAL A 378 8.08 21.23 15.15
C VAL A 378 9.51 20.78 15.47
N GLU A 379 10.22 21.56 16.26
CA GLU A 379 11.49 21.13 16.85
C GLU A 379 11.14 20.13 17.97
N PHE A 380 11.55 18.88 17.77
CA PHE A 380 11.36 17.83 18.76
C PHE A 380 12.47 17.88 19.83
N PRO A 381 12.14 17.91 21.13
CA PRO A 381 13.13 17.78 22.17
C PRO A 381 13.68 16.34 22.22
N ILE A 382 14.96 16.19 22.01
CA ILE A 382 15.67 14.92 22.20
C ILE A 382 15.61 14.56 23.69
N LYS A 383 14.71 13.67 24.08
CA LYS A 383 14.73 13.09 25.42
C LYS A 383 15.92 12.18 25.56
N LYS A 384 16.75 12.47 26.56
CA LYS A 384 17.92 11.65 26.94
C LYS A 384 17.45 10.23 27.32
N GLU A 385 18.07 9.24 26.72
CA GLU A 385 17.89 7.82 26.97
C GLU A 385 18.12 7.50 28.45
N THR A 386 17.11 6.97 29.11
CA THR A 386 17.27 6.20 30.35
C THR A 386 17.19 4.72 29.96
N GLY A 387 18.31 4.18 29.49
CA GLY A 387 18.40 2.77 29.10
C GLY A 387 18.33 1.86 30.33
N THR A 388 17.31 1.06 30.43
CA THR A 388 17.31 -0.10 31.32
C THR A 388 18.26 -1.15 30.73
N ASN A 389 19.25 -1.58 31.49
CA ASN A 389 20.35 -2.42 30.99
C ASN A 389 19.83 -3.86 30.78
N ILE A 390 19.94 -4.40 29.55
CA ILE A 390 19.51 -5.78 29.21
C ILE A 390 20.16 -6.83 30.13
N SER A 391 21.36 -6.56 30.66
CA SER A 391 22.01 -7.43 31.68
C SER A 391 21.15 -7.63 32.92
N THR A 392 20.42 -6.62 33.35
CA THR A 392 19.49 -6.72 34.50
C THR A 392 18.26 -7.55 34.17
N LEU A 393 17.78 -7.51 32.92
CA LEU A 393 16.66 -8.35 32.44
C LEU A 393 17.03 -9.83 32.33
N LEU A 394 18.30 -10.14 32.01
CA LEU A 394 18.81 -11.51 31.90
C LEU A 394 19.12 -12.11 33.27
N GLU A 395 19.53 -11.32 34.26
CA GLU A 395 19.79 -11.79 35.63
C GLU A 395 18.51 -12.19 36.36
N GLU A 396 17.39 -11.52 36.09
CA GLU A 396 16.08 -11.85 36.68
C GLU A 396 15.47 -13.15 36.10
N THR A 397 15.90 -13.64 34.93
CA THR A 397 15.40 -14.89 34.32
C THR A 397 16.11 -16.17 34.85
N HIS A 398 17.20 -16.04 35.60
CA HIS A 398 17.92 -17.17 36.16
C HIS A 398 17.49 -17.52 37.61
N LEU A 399 16.45 -16.89 38.14
CA LEU A 399 15.95 -17.08 39.50
C LEU A 399 14.58 -17.76 39.55
N VAL A 400 14.28 -18.69 38.62
CA VAL A 400 13.18 -19.67 38.82
C VAL A 400 13.63 -21.04 38.32
#